data_de8af9896b8439844a17621286e45be4
#
_entry.id   de8af9896b8439844a17621286e45be4
#
_cell.length_a   1.000
_cell.length_b   1.000
_cell.length_c   1.000
_cell.angle_alpha   90.00
_cell.angle_beta   90.00
_cell.angle_gamma   90.00
#
_symmetry.space_group_name_H-M   'P 1'
#
loop_
_entity.id
_entity.type
_entity.pdbx_description
1 polymer ?
#
loop_
_entity_poly.entity_id
_entity_poly.type
_entity_poly.pdbx_seq_one_letter_code
_entity_poly.pdbx_strand_id
1 'polypeptide(L)'
;MDSLISNTAAINGLLARFGVKFGIYKNGEFHEQLFPYDSLPRIIPADEFAEIEAGLIQRVDALNAFLRDIYTEKRIVADGVIPEDFAFSSSGFLPACDNFVPPNGIYSHISGIDLVQAKDGTWYVLEDNLRIPSGASYPLIARKLARRASPETFKNNSVDRNDDYGLLLREAMESVNPDRKSTRLNSSHSRKSRMPSSA
;
A
#
# COMPACT_ATOMS: atom_id res chain seq x y z
N MET A 1 -27.42 12.85 -13.38
CA MET A 1 -27.02 11.46 -13.79
C MET A 1 -26.14 11.49 -15.02
N ASP A 2 -26.48 12.26 -16.06
CA ASP A 2 -25.71 12.37 -17.31
C ASP A 2 -24.26 12.85 -17.14
N SER A 3 -24.01 13.79 -16.23
CA SER A 3 -22.65 14.29 -15.94
C SER A 3 -21.74 13.24 -15.29
N LEU A 4 -22.29 12.37 -14.44
CA LEU A 4 -21.53 11.27 -13.81
C LEU A 4 -21.16 10.18 -14.83
N ILE A 5 -22.10 9.84 -15.71
CA ILE A 5 -21.87 8.85 -16.80
C ILE A 5 -20.80 9.39 -17.75
N SER A 6 -20.89 10.67 -18.12
CA SER A 6 -19.88 11.34 -18.97
C SER A 6 -18.50 11.35 -18.29
N ASN A 7 -18.43 11.61 -17.00
CA ASN A 7 -17.18 11.60 -16.24
C ASN A 7 -16.57 10.21 -16.14
N THR A 8 -17.38 9.17 -15.94
CA THR A 8 -16.91 7.77 -15.91
C THR A 8 -16.30 7.38 -17.25
N ALA A 9 -16.96 7.69 -18.36
CA ALA A 9 -16.43 7.39 -19.69
C ALA A 9 -15.11 8.14 -19.97
N ALA A 10 -15.00 9.40 -19.56
CA ALA A 10 -13.78 10.18 -19.72
C ALA A 10 -12.62 9.60 -18.88
N ILE A 11 -12.89 9.21 -17.64
CA ILE A 11 -11.88 8.58 -16.77
C ILE A 11 -11.43 7.23 -17.33
N ASN A 12 -12.36 6.38 -17.74
CA ASN A 12 -12.04 5.09 -18.35
C ASN A 12 -11.21 5.24 -19.64
N GLY A 13 -11.51 6.25 -20.45
CA GLY A 13 -10.69 6.60 -21.62
C GLY A 13 -9.27 7.02 -21.25
N LEU A 14 -9.08 7.77 -20.16
CA LEU A 14 -7.76 8.15 -19.67
C LEU A 14 -7.00 6.96 -19.07
N LEU A 15 -7.67 6.10 -18.30
CA LEU A 15 -7.07 4.86 -17.76
C LEU A 15 -6.57 3.96 -18.90
N ALA A 16 -7.39 3.77 -19.93
CA ALA A 16 -7.00 3.01 -21.11
C ALA A 16 -5.78 3.63 -21.82
N ARG A 17 -5.78 4.95 -22.01
CA ARG A 17 -4.67 5.68 -22.64
C ARG A 17 -3.38 5.61 -21.84
N PHE A 18 -3.46 5.59 -20.51
CA PHE A 18 -2.30 5.40 -19.63
C PHE A 18 -1.89 3.94 -19.42
N GLY A 19 -2.62 3.00 -20.03
CA GLY A 19 -2.35 1.57 -19.88
C GLY A 19 -2.55 1.06 -18.46
N VAL A 20 -3.44 1.67 -17.68
CA VAL A 20 -3.72 1.25 -16.30
C VAL A 20 -4.63 0.03 -16.35
N LYS A 21 -4.04 -1.11 -16.06
CA LYS A 21 -4.70 -2.42 -16.15
C LYS A 21 -4.68 -3.12 -14.80
N PHE A 22 -5.60 -4.04 -14.64
CA PHE A 22 -5.74 -4.88 -13.46
C PHE A 22 -5.83 -6.34 -13.89
N GLY A 23 -5.00 -7.18 -13.26
CA GLY A 23 -4.98 -8.62 -13.54
C GLY A 23 -5.93 -9.37 -12.62
N ILE A 24 -6.72 -10.26 -13.18
CA ILE A 24 -7.58 -11.18 -12.44
C ILE A 24 -7.35 -12.61 -12.90
N TYR A 25 -7.52 -13.56 -11.97
CA TYR A 25 -7.59 -14.97 -12.31
C TYR A 25 -9.06 -15.38 -12.47
N LYS A 26 -9.41 -15.92 -13.62
CA LYS A 26 -10.75 -16.45 -13.89
C LYS A 26 -10.59 -17.88 -14.42
N ASN A 27 -11.21 -18.84 -13.71
CA ASN A 27 -11.10 -20.27 -14.04
C ASN A 27 -9.64 -20.79 -14.13
N GLY A 28 -8.73 -20.23 -13.31
CA GLY A 28 -7.31 -20.59 -13.32
C GLY A 28 -6.46 -19.90 -14.37
N GLU A 29 -7.05 -19.11 -15.26
CA GLU A 29 -6.35 -18.34 -16.29
C GLU A 29 -6.20 -16.87 -15.89
N PHE A 30 -5.03 -16.30 -16.16
CA PHE A 30 -4.76 -14.87 -15.92
C PHE A 30 -5.37 -14.02 -17.04
N HIS A 31 -6.22 -13.08 -16.66
CA HIS A 31 -6.85 -12.11 -17.56
C HIS A 31 -6.48 -10.69 -17.14
N GLU A 32 -5.99 -9.92 -18.09
CA GLU A 32 -5.71 -8.51 -17.90
C GLU A 32 -6.88 -7.68 -18.45
N GLN A 33 -7.42 -6.80 -17.62
CA GLN A 33 -8.49 -5.89 -17.99
C GLN A 33 -8.17 -4.45 -17.58
N LEU A 34 -8.89 -3.48 -18.11
CA LEU A 34 -8.78 -2.11 -17.65
C LEU A 34 -9.16 -2.04 -16.18
N PHE A 35 -8.46 -1.19 -15.42
CA PHE A 35 -8.79 -0.95 -14.03
C PHE A 35 -10.23 -0.46 -13.89
N PRO A 36 -11.09 -1.16 -13.14
CA PRO A 36 -12.49 -0.77 -12.96
C PRO A 36 -12.55 0.46 -12.07
N TYR A 37 -12.98 1.58 -12.63
CA TYR A 37 -13.12 2.84 -11.90
C TYR A 37 -14.59 3.23 -11.80
N ASP A 38 -15.04 3.48 -10.58
CA ASP A 38 -16.33 4.11 -10.31
C ASP A 38 -16.14 5.61 -10.10
N SER A 39 -16.92 6.42 -10.81
CA SER A 39 -16.90 7.88 -10.66
C SER A 39 -17.61 8.38 -9.41
N LEU A 40 -18.37 7.52 -8.74
CA LEU A 40 -18.99 7.85 -7.47
C LEU A 40 -17.99 7.63 -6.33
N PRO A 41 -17.45 8.69 -5.73
CA PRO A 41 -16.43 8.53 -4.71
C PRO A 41 -17.03 7.99 -3.41
N ARG A 42 -16.35 7.04 -2.78
CA ARG A 42 -16.60 6.73 -1.39
C ARG A 42 -15.95 7.80 -0.51
N ILE A 43 -16.74 8.43 0.32
CA ILE A 43 -16.27 9.47 1.25
C ILE A 43 -16.12 8.82 2.62
N ILE A 44 -14.92 8.97 3.21
CA ILE A 44 -14.64 8.61 4.58
C ILE A 44 -14.39 9.94 5.32
N PRO A 45 -15.23 10.31 6.31
CA PRO A 45 -15.02 11.49 7.12
C PRO A 45 -13.68 11.48 7.85
N ALA A 46 -13.14 12.65 8.17
CA ALA A 46 -11.81 12.76 8.78
C ALA A 46 -11.74 12.15 10.19
N ASP A 47 -12.81 12.29 10.96
CA ASP A 47 -12.94 11.69 12.29
C ASP A 47 -13.00 10.16 12.21
N GLU A 48 -13.80 9.61 11.30
CA GLU A 48 -13.85 8.16 11.02
C GLU A 48 -12.48 7.64 10.56
N PHE A 49 -11.79 8.37 9.66
CA PHE A 49 -10.46 7.99 9.20
C PHE A 49 -9.42 8.01 10.33
N ALA A 50 -9.49 8.97 11.24
CA ALA A 50 -8.59 9.04 12.38
C ALA A 50 -8.72 7.83 13.32
N GLU A 51 -9.93 7.31 13.52
CA GLU A 51 -10.16 6.07 14.29
C GLU A 51 -9.57 4.86 13.58
N ILE A 52 -9.79 4.76 12.26
CA ILE A 52 -9.19 3.70 11.42
C ILE A 52 -7.66 3.76 11.51
N GLU A 53 -7.07 4.94 11.32
CA GLU A 53 -5.62 5.13 11.36
C GLU A 53 -5.03 4.72 12.70
N ALA A 54 -5.63 5.13 13.82
CA ALA A 54 -5.18 4.73 15.15
C ALA A 54 -5.22 3.20 15.35
N GLY A 55 -6.27 2.54 14.88
CA GLY A 55 -6.37 1.09 14.89
C GLY A 55 -5.33 0.40 14.02
N LEU A 56 -5.04 0.95 12.84
CA LEU A 56 -4.01 0.42 11.94
C LEU A 56 -2.61 0.58 12.49
N ILE A 57 -2.29 1.71 13.13
CA ILE A 57 -1.00 1.93 13.80
C ILE A 57 -0.81 0.88 14.90
N GLN A 58 -1.78 0.71 15.80
CA GLN A 58 -1.72 -0.31 16.84
C GLN A 58 -1.51 -1.72 16.27
N ARG A 59 -2.21 -2.05 15.19
CA ARG A 59 -2.09 -3.35 14.53
C ARG A 59 -0.71 -3.58 13.93
N VAL A 60 -0.17 -2.61 13.21
CA VAL A 60 1.17 -2.71 12.60
C VAL A 60 2.25 -2.81 13.68
N ASP A 61 2.13 -2.09 14.79
CA ASP A 61 3.04 -2.19 15.93
C ASP A 61 2.99 -3.59 16.54
N ALA A 62 1.81 -4.16 16.75
CA ALA A 62 1.64 -5.52 17.26
C ALA A 62 2.25 -6.57 16.31
N LEU A 63 2.04 -6.42 15.01
CA LEU A 63 2.61 -7.32 13.99
C LEU A 63 4.14 -7.23 13.93
N ASN A 64 4.72 -6.04 14.06
CA ASN A 64 6.17 -5.86 14.16
C ASN A 64 6.72 -6.45 15.47
N ALA A 65 6.01 -6.30 16.59
CA ALA A 65 6.38 -6.92 17.86
C ALA A 65 6.37 -8.46 17.77
N PHE A 66 5.35 -9.03 17.10
CA PHE A 66 5.27 -10.47 16.81
C PHE A 66 6.45 -10.94 15.96
N LEU A 67 6.77 -10.26 14.87
CA LEU A 67 7.90 -10.60 14.01
C LEU A 67 9.23 -10.51 14.78
N ARG A 68 9.39 -9.50 15.61
CA ARG A 68 10.56 -9.38 16.47
C ARG A 68 10.70 -10.59 17.40
N ASP A 69 9.61 -10.95 18.09
CA ASP A 69 9.63 -12.09 19.00
C ASP A 69 9.98 -13.39 18.28
N ILE A 70 9.36 -13.66 17.13
CA ILE A 70 9.62 -14.88 16.31
C ILE A 70 11.09 -14.99 15.89
N TYR A 71 11.72 -13.87 15.54
CA TYR A 71 13.11 -13.85 15.08
C TYR A 71 14.14 -13.66 16.20
N THR A 72 13.72 -13.44 17.46
CA THR A 72 14.64 -13.24 18.58
C THR A 72 14.33 -14.18 19.76
N GLU A 73 13.42 -13.79 20.64
CA GLU A 73 13.20 -14.44 21.92
C GLU A 73 12.26 -15.64 21.85
N LYS A 74 11.40 -15.71 20.82
CA LYS A 74 10.45 -16.81 20.57
C LYS A 74 9.53 -17.11 21.76
N ARG A 75 9.19 -16.08 22.54
CA ARG A 75 8.36 -16.23 23.75
C ARG A 75 6.97 -16.73 23.43
N ILE A 76 6.36 -16.24 22.36
CA ILE A 76 5.01 -16.62 21.95
C ILE A 76 4.88 -18.14 21.68
N VAL A 77 5.98 -18.75 21.24
CA VAL A 77 6.09 -20.22 21.06
C VAL A 77 6.39 -20.88 22.38
N ALA A 78 7.37 -20.39 23.16
CA ALA A 78 7.75 -20.94 24.45
C ALA A 78 6.59 -20.93 25.46
N ASP A 79 5.75 -19.89 25.42
CA ASP A 79 4.55 -19.76 26.25
C ASP A 79 3.35 -20.58 25.70
N GLY A 80 3.52 -21.30 24.60
CA GLY A 80 2.51 -22.17 24.01
C GLY A 80 1.32 -21.43 23.38
N VAL A 81 1.45 -20.12 23.09
CA VAL A 81 0.39 -19.33 22.45
C VAL A 81 0.20 -19.76 21.01
N ILE A 82 1.30 -20.04 20.30
CA ILE A 82 1.28 -20.64 18.97
C ILE A 82 2.15 -21.90 18.94
N PRO A 83 1.75 -22.96 18.20
CA PRO A 83 2.55 -24.15 18.03
C PRO A 83 3.87 -23.86 17.31
N GLU A 84 4.95 -24.49 17.74
CA GLU A 84 6.29 -24.36 17.14
C GLU A 84 6.26 -24.71 15.64
N ASP A 85 5.63 -25.82 15.28
CA ASP A 85 5.47 -26.24 13.89
C ASP A 85 4.78 -25.16 13.03
N PHE A 86 3.75 -24.51 13.58
CA PHE A 86 3.05 -23.47 12.86
C PHE A 86 3.96 -22.26 12.58
N ALA A 87 4.78 -21.87 13.55
CA ALA A 87 5.67 -20.72 13.40
C ALA A 87 6.81 -20.99 12.42
N PHE A 88 7.49 -22.12 12.53
CA PHE A 88 8.77 -22.35 11.84
C PHE A 88 8.70 -23.23 10.59
N SER A 89 7.59 -23.94 10.34
CA SER A 89 7.36 -24.65 9.07
C SER A 89 6.77 -23.76 7.98
N SER A 90 6.35 -22.55 8.32
CA SER A 90 5.83 -21.58 7.36
C SER A 90 6.89 -21.24 6.31
N SER A 91 6.50 -21.24 5.04
CA SER A 91 7.35 -20.77 3.93
C SER A 91 7.69 -19.28 4.05
N GLY A 92 6.99 -18.53 4.90
CA GLY A 92 7.27 -17.14 5.23
C GLY A 92 8.38 -16.94 6.25
N PHE A 93 8.69 -17.97 7.07
CA PHE A 93 9.81 -17.91 8.00
C PHE A 93 11.13 -18.05 7.25
N LEU A 94 12.07 -17.14 7.52
CA LEU A 94 13.39 -17.11 6.89
C LEU A 94 14.45 -17.47 7.93
N PRO A 95 14.95 -18.73 7.97
CA PRO A 95 15.95 -19.15 8.97
C PRO A 95 17.24 -18.31 8.96
N ALA A 96 17.61 -17.77 7.80
CA ALA A 96 18.77 -16.87 7.67
C ALA A 96 18.62 -15.54 8.42
N CYS A 97 17.40 -15.19 8.84
CA CYS A 97 17.10 -13.98 9.61
C CYS A 97 16.96 -14.26 11.11
N ASP A 98 17.21 -15.50 11.56
CA ASP A 98 17.14 -15.86 12.98
C ASP A 98 18.17 -15.04 13.78
N ASN A 99 17.72 -14.45 14.90
CA ASN A 99 18.47 -13.52 15.73
C ASN A 99 18.93 -12.22 15.03
N PHE A 100 18.38 -11.92 13.86
CA PHE A 100 18.63 -10.64 13.18
C PHE A 100 17.59 -9.60 13.59
N VAL A 101 18.05 -8.46 14.07
CA VAL A 101 17.20 -7.30 14.34
C VAL A 101 17.47 -6.24 13.26
N PRO A 102 16.47 -5.91 12.44
CA PRO A 102 16.62 -4.90 11.40
C PRO A 102 16.82 -3.51 11.99
N PRO A 103 17.32 -2.54 11.21
CA PRO A 103 17.43 -1.16 11.64
C PRO A 103 16.10 -0.63 12.22
N ASN A 104 16.18 0.10 13.32
CA ASN A 104 15.04 0.61 14.07
C ASN A 104 14.09 -0.47 14.66
N GLY A 105 14.43 -1.75 14.57
CA GLY A 105 13.59 -2.86 15.04
C GLY A 105 12.31 -3.06 14.23
N ILE A 106 12.24 -2.52 13.02
CA ILE A 106 11.07 -2.61 12.14
C ILE A 106 11.28 -3.72 11.12
N TYR A 107 10.44 -4.75 11.18
CA TYR A 107 10.47 -5.91 10.27
C TYR A 107 9.59 -5.70 9.03
N SER A 108 8.45 -5.01 9.17
CA SER A 108 7.57 -4.63 8.06
C SER A 108 7.51 -3.12 7.94
N HIS A 109 8.14 -2.57 6.90
CA HIS A 109 8.21 -1.12 6.66
C HIS A 109 7.04 -0.61 5.83
N ILE A 110 6.40 -1.48 5.08
CA ILE A 110 5.25 -1.19 4.23
C ILE A 110 4.24 -2.29 4.48
N SER A 111 3.07 -1.92 4.97
CA SER A 111 1.99 -2.85 5.29
C SER A 111 0.76 -2.49 4.48
N GLY A 112 0.18 -3.47 3.80
CA GLY A 112 -1.10 -3.34 3.12
C GLY A 112 -2.18 -4.02 3.95
N ILE A 113 -3.01 -3.26 4.63
CA ILE A 113 -4.08 -3.79 5.47
C ILE A 113 -5.40 -3.63 4.73
N ASP A 114 -6.04 -4.74 4.40
CA ASP A 114 -7.33 -4.74 3.72
C ASP A 114 -8.47 -4.59 4.71
N LEU A 115 -9.32 -3.60 4.46
CA LEU A 115 -10.43 -3.25 5.34
C LEU A 115 -11.79 -3.44 4.66
N VAL A 116 -12.78 -3.82 5.45
CA VAL A 116 -14.18 -3.83 5.04
C VAL A 116 -15.04 -3.14 6.09
N GLN A 117 -16.01 -2.36 5.65
CA GLN A 117 -17.02 -1.79 6.53
C GLN A 117 -18.28 -2.62 6.46
N ALA A 118 -18.74 -3.12 7.61
CA ALA A 118 -19.99 -3.83 7.75
C ALA A 118 -21.20 -2.90 7.62
N LYS A 119 -22.39 -3.47 7.53
CA LYS A 119 -23.63 -2.69 7.37
C LYS A 119 -23.96 -1.79 8.55
N ASP A 120 -23.47 -2.13 9.74
CA ASP A 120 -23.61 -1.35 10.96
C ASP A 120 -22.59 -0.22 11.10
N GLY A 121 -21.71 -0.06 10.10
CA GLY A 121 -20.64 0.95 10.09
C GLY A 121 -19.32 0.49 10.69
N THR A 122 -19.25 -0.69 11.30
CA THR A 122 -18.03 -1.20 11.93
C THR A 122 -16.98 -1.58 10.88
N TRP A 123 -15.76 -1.17 11.10
CA TRP A 123 -14.61 -1.54 10.27
C TRP A 123 -13.95 -2.83 10.75
N TYR A 124 -13.68 -3.72 9.82
CA TYR A 124 -12.97 -4.98 10.06
C TYR A 124 -11.75 -5.10 9.17
N VAL A 125 -10.71 -5.72 9.70
CA VAL A 125 -9.55 -6.14 8.91
C VAL A 125 -9.88 -7.48 8.25
N LEU A 126 -9.64 -7.57 6.94
CA LEU A 126 -9.76 -8.81 6.17
C LEU A 126 -8.43 -9.56 6.11
N GLU A 127 -7.36 -8.85 5.78
CA GLU A 127 -6.03 -9.44 5.73
C GLU A 127 -4.92 -8.42 5.96
N ASP A 128 -3.74 -8.91 6.31
CA ASP A 128 -2.51 -8.15 6.52
C ASP A 128 -1.46 -8.55 5.47
N ASN A 129 -1.23 -7.70 4.49
CA ASN A 129 -0.17 -7.88 3.51
C ASN A 129 1.12 -7.22 4.00
N LEU A 130 1.98 -7.98 4.69
CA LEU A 130 3.21 -7.45 5.31
C LEU A 130 4.47 -7.68 4.48
N ARG A 131 4.43 -8.61 3.53
CA ARG A 131 5.63 -9.01 2.78
C ARG A 131 5.80 -8.24 1.50
N ILE A 132 4.79 -8.21 0.65
CA ILE A 132 4.83 -7.58 -0.67
C ILE A 132 3.50 -6.87 -0.92
N PRO A 133 3.16 -5.83 -0.13
CA PRO A 133 1.96 -5.06 -0.40
C PRO A 133 2.07 -4.37 -1.76
N SER A 134 0.98 -4.36 -2.50
CA SER A 134 0.93 -3.79 -3.84
C SER A 134 -0.30 -2.91 -4.02
N GLY A 135 -0.41 -2.26 -5.17
CA GLY A 135 -1.63 -1.55 -5.55
C GLY A 135 -1.66 -0.07 -5.17
N ALA A 136 -0.72 0.49 -4.41
CA ALA A 136 -0.71 1.90 -4.01
C ALA A 136 -0.74 2.87 -5.21
N SER A 137 -0.28 2.44 -6.39
CA SER A 137 -0.34 3.25 -7.62
C SER A 137 -1.76 3.47 -8.13
N TYR A 138 -2.70 2.55 -7.87
CA TYR A 138 -4.09 2.68 -8.31
C TYR A 138 -4.82 3.87 -7.66
N PRO A 139 -4.84 4.04 -6.32
CA PRO A 139 -5.46 5.22 -5.71
C PRO A 139 -4.76 6.52 -6.09
N LEU A 140 -3.44 6.52 -6.34
CA LEU A 140 -2.71 7.70 -6.79
C LEU A 140 -3.17 8.15 -8.18
N ILE A 141 -3.24 7.23 -9.14
CA ILE A 141 -3.72 7.57 -10.50
C ILE A 141 -5.21 7.87 -10.49
N ALA A 142 -6.03 7.10 -9.77
CA ALA A 142 -7.46 7.33 -9.65
C ALA A 142 -7.76 8.72 -9.09
N ARG A 143 -7.08 9.15 -8.00
CA ARG A 143 -7.21 10.50 -7.42
C ARG A 143 -6.85 11.59 -8.43
N LYS A 144 -5.76 11.41 -9.17
CA LYS A 144 -5.31 12.35 -10.20
C LYS A 144 -6.33 12.50 -11.34
N LEU A 145 -6.95 11.40 -11.75
CA LEU A 145 -7.96 11.39 -12.80
C LEU A 145 -9.29 11.98 -12.30
N ALA A 146 -9.70 11.61 -11.08
CA ALA A 146 -10.89 12.16 -10.44
C ALA A 146 -10.85 13.69 -10.32
N ARG A 147 -9.70 14.25 -9.92
CA ARG A 147 -9.50 15.72 -9.87
C ARG A 147 -9.67 16.38 -11.24
N ARG A 148 -9.31 15.71 -12.34
CA ARG A 148 -9.47 16.23 -13.70
C ARG A 148 -10.90 16.12 -14.21
N ALA A 149 -11.56 15.02 -13.89
CA ALA A 149 -12.91 14.73 -14.36
C ALA A 149 -14.00 15.45 -13.54
N SER A 150 -13.74 15.71 -12.25
CA SER A 150 -14.70 16.33 -11.32
C SER A 150 -14.03 17.39 -10.46
N PRO A 151 -13.46 18.45 -11.05
CA PRO A 151 -12.70 19.48 -10.32
C PRO A 151 -13.53 20.19 -9.24
N GLU A 152 -14.82 20.40 -9.47
CA GLU A 152 -15.71 21.08 -8.52
C GLU A 152 -15.89 20.27 -7.22
N THR A 153 -15.88 18.95 -7.29
CA THR A 153 -15.93 18.10 -6.10
C THR A 153 -14.73 18.36 -5.18
N PHE A 154 -13.54 18.50 -5.74
CA PHE A 154 -12.32 18.78 -4.99
C PHE A 154 -12.16 20.23 -4.55
N LYS A 155 -12.79 21.15 -5.27
CA LYS A 155 -12.81 22.58 -4.92
C LYS A 155 -13.73 22.87 -3.73
N ASN A 156 -14.86 22.19 -3.69
CA ASN A 156 -15.90 22.42 -2.68
C ASN A 156 -15.74 21.57 -1.42
N ASN A 157 -14.80 20.61 -1.41
CA ASN A 157 -14.55 19.74 -0.28
C ASN A 157 -13.06 19.74 0.07
N SER A 158 -12.75 19.75 1.37
CA SER A 158 -11.39 19.51 1.86
C SER A 158 -11.10 18.03 1.74
N VAL A 159 -10.26 17.65 0.79
CA VAL A 159 -9.89 16.25 0.54
C VAL A 159 -8.38 16.10 0.77
N ASP A 160 -8.00 15.20 1.67
CA ASP A 160 -6.61 14.95 2.00
C ASP A 160 -5.79 14.49 0.80
N ARG A 161 -4.52 14.83 0.84
CA ARG A 161 -3.56 14.51 -0.21
C ARG A 161 -3.11 13.06 -0.09
N ASN A 162 -2.77 12.48 -1.23
CA ASN A 162 -2.12 11.17 -1.31
C ASN A 162 -0.93 11.18 -2.28
N ASP A 163 -0.55 12.34 -2.79
CA ASP A 163 0.50 12.51 -3.80
C ASP A 163 1.92 12.54 -3.21
N ASP A 164 2.06 12.57 -1.91
CA ASP A 164 3.31 12.47 -1.15
C ASP A 164 3.75 11.02 -0.87
N TYR A 165 2.91 10.02 -1.17
CA TYR A 165 3.21 8.60 -0.95
C TYR A 165 4.58 8.18 -1.48
N GLY A 166 4.96 8.62 -2.68
CA GLY A 166 6.27 8.31 -3.27
C GLY A 166 7.45 8.92 -2.49
N LEU A 167 7.25 10.06 -1.83
CA LEU A 167 8.24 10.67 -0.96
C LEU A 167 8.39 9.88 0.34
N LEU A 168 7.26 9.56 0.98
CA LEU A 168 7.23 8.77 2.21
C LEU A 168 7.84 7.38 2.03
N LEU A 169 7.53 6.73 0.90
CA LEU A 169 8.14 5.45 0.53
C LEU A 169 9.66 5.58 0.40
N ARG A 170 10.15 6.63 -0.25
CA ARG A 170 11.58 6.88 -0.35
C ARG A 170 12.22 7.10 1.02
N GLU A 171 11.61 7.89 1.87
CA GLU A 171 12.09 8.17 3.23
C GLU A 171 12.15 6.88 4.08
N ALA A 172 11.12 6.04 3.98
CA ALA A 172 11.10 4.72 4.65
C ALA A 172 12.28 3.85 4.19
N MET A 173 12.55 3.79 2.88
CA MET A 173 13.68 3.02 2.34
C MET A 173 15.04 3.63 2.70
N GLU A 174 15.15 4.96 2.73
CA GLU A 174 16.38 5.66 3.16
C GLU A 174 16.67 5.43 4.65
N SER A 175 15.64 5.24 5.48
CA SER A 175 15.80 5.01 6.92
C SER A 175 16.50 3.69 7.26
N VAL A 176 16.40 2.71 6.38
CA VAL A 176 16.99 1.36 6.56
C VAL A 176 18.22 1.11 5.70
N ASN A 177 18.63 2.11 4.91
CA ASN A 177 19.79 1.98 4.06
C ASN A 177 21.10 2.05 4.88
N PRO A 178 21.93 1.02 4.88
CA PRO A 178 23.20 1.00 5.60
C PRO A 178 24.22 2.04 5.07
N ASP A 179 24.09 2.43 3.81
CA ASP A 179 24.94 3.43 3.18
C ASP A 179 24.12 4.60 2.61
N ARG A 180 23.87 5.60 3.44
CA ARG A 180 23.16 6.83 3.02
C ARG A 180 23.85 7.59 1.87
N LYS A 181 25.14 7.35 1.60
CA LYS A 181 25.86 8.00 0.50
C LYS A 181 25.56 7.34 -0.84
N SER A 182 25.37 6.03 -0.88
CA SER A 182 25.07 5.29 -2.12
C SER A 182 23.70 5.66 -2.72
N THR A 183 22.71 5.96 -1.89
CA THR A 183 21.38 6.37 -2.35
C THR A 183 21.43 7.72 -3.10
N ARG A 184 22.26 8.65 -2.66
CA ARG A 184 22.45 9.95 -3.35
C ARG A 184 23.14 9.78 -4.72
N LEU A 185 24.09 8.87 -4.84
CA LEU A 185 24.76 8.57 -6.10
C LEU A 185 23.81 7.92 -7.12
N ASN A 186 22.96 6.97 -6.68
CA ASN A 186 22.00 6.33 -7.56
C ASN A 186 20.89 7.28 -8.04
N SER A 187 20.45 8.23 -7.21
CA SER A 187 19.46 9.24 -7.63
C SER A 187 20.03 10.23 -8.66
N SER A 188 21.34 10.50 -8.65
CA SER A 188 22.00 11.35 -9.65
C SER A 188 22.20 10.63 -10.99
N HIS A 189 22.43 9.31 -10.98
CA HIS A 189 22.54 8.51 -12.20
C HIS A 189 21.19 8.31 -12.91
N SER A 190 20.10 8.14 -12.18
CA SER A 190 18.76 8.00 -12.77
C SER A 190 18.28 9.28 -13.48
N ARG A 191 18.78 10.46 -13.09
CA ARG A 191 18.50 11.73 -13.78
C ARG A 191 19.24 11.87 -15.11
N LYS A 192 20.42 11.29 -15.26
CA LYS A 192 21.20 11.36 -16.50
C LYS A 192 20.69 10.44 -17.61
N SER A 193 20.00 9.35 -17.27
CA SER A 193 19.46 8.42 -18.27
C SER A 193 18.12 8.84 -18.88
N ARG A 194 17.55 10.00 -18.51
CA ARG A 194 16.29 10.53 -19.02
C ARG A 194 16.42 11.71 -20.00
N MET A 195 17.60 11.97 -20.53
CA MET A 195 17.66 12.90 -21.65
C MET A 195 17.35 12.16 -22.95
N PRO A 196 16.31 12.56 -23.71
CA PRO A 196 16.08 12.02 -25.03
C PRO A 196 17.28 12.42 -25.88
N SER A 197 17.87 11.44 -26.58
CA SER A 197 18.78 11.70 -27.68
C SER A 197 18.00 12.44 -28.75
N SER A 198 18.33 13.72 -28.94
CA SER A 198 17.91 14.48 -30.10
C SER A 198 18.55 13.88 -31.35
N ALA A 199 17.71 13.34 -32.22
CA ALA A 199 17.94 13.21 -33.64
C ALA A 199 16.61 13.44 -34.34
#